data_162990770e2f59b030bbdc54d6392a3f
#
_entry.id   162990770e2f59b030bbdc54d6392a3f
#
_cell.length_a   1.000
_cell.length_b   1.000
_cell.length_c   1.000
_cell.angle_alpha   90.00
_cell.angle_beta   90.00
_cell.angle_gamma   90.00
#
_symmetry.space_group_name_H-M   'P 1'
#
loop_
_entity.id
_entity.type
_entity.pdbx_description
1 polymer ?
#
loop_
_entity_poly.entity_id
_entity_poly.type
_entity_poly.pdbx_seq_one_letter_code
_entity_poly.pdbx_strand_id
1 'polypeptide(L)'
;MQNRSSNTFVSPTYINGLKAGFPIALGYLVVSFTFGMTACLSGFTIFEAVFMSMSNVTSAGQFAGMNLLITGTKYTELLLTVGIINIRYLLMSTALSQKIPLGMPLYQQLIMAFGVTDETFTVASVEVETVTFSYFMGLITLPYLGWSAGTFFGSLMDNFLSPSMQSSAAIALYCMFIALVVPPMKHQASIRKVVFVTMFIRLMMLILPIVNQISSGYSIIIAACIGALYGAYRDSKQKREVI
;
A
#
# COMPACT_ATOMS: atom_id res chain seq x y z
N MET A 1 3.17 0.64 41.35
CA MET A 1 3.56 1.89 40.67
C MET A 1 4.01 1.53 39.27
N GLN A 2 3.10 1.62 38.31
CA GLN A 2 3.38 1.32 36.89
C GLN A 2 4.07 2.54 36.28
N ASN A 3 5.32 2.34 35.85
CA ASN A 3 6.10 3.31 35.11
C ASN A 3 5.46 3.48 33.70
N ARG A 4 4.50 4.40 33.58
CA ARG A 4 4.03 4.86 32.25
C ARG A 4 5.21 5.60 31.64
N SER A 5 5.92 4.95 30.70
CA SER A 5 6.76 5.64 29.75
C SER A 5 5.93 6.75 29.11
N SER A 6 6.29 8.00 29.41
CA SER A 6 5.67 9.18 28.81
C SER A 6 5.95 9.13 27.31
N ASN A 7 5.00 8.61 26.52
CA ASN A 7 4.97 8.88 25.09
C ASN A 7 4.78 10.39 24.94
N THR A 8 5.85 11.11 24.75
CA THR A 8 5.80 12.54 24.41
C THR A 8 5.31 12.65 22.97
N PHE A 9 4.00 12.84 22.80
CA PHE A 9 3.42 13.13 21.50
C PHE A 9 4.03 14.40 20.90
N VAL A 10 4.28 14.37 19.60
CA VAL A 10 4.78 15.52 18.85
C VAL A 10 3.65 16.53 18.66
N SER A 11 3.96 17.82 18.71
CA SER A 11 2.95 18.86 18.42
C SER A 11 2.44 18.72 16.96
N PRO A 12 1.12 18.74 16.71
CA PRO A 12 0.53 18.46 15.40
C PRO A 12 0.59 19.66 14.45
N THR A 13 1.81 20.10 14.12
CA THR A 13 2.09 21.21 13.19
C THR A 13 2.45 20.70 11.81
N TYR A 14 2.27 21.51 10.76
CA TYR A 14 2.67 21.20 9.39
C TYR A 14 4.14 20.82 9.25
N ILE A 15 5.03 21.55 9.93
CA ILE A 15 6.48 21.32 9.88
C ILE A 15 6.84 19.96 10.49
N ASN A 16 6.20 19.57 11.59
CA ASN A 16 6.43 18.26 12.19
C ASN A 16 5.90 17.15 11.30
N GLY A 17 4.76 17.36 10.64
CA GLY A 17 4.27 16.46 9.60
C GLY A 17 5.27 16.29 8.44
N LEU A 18 5.83 17.39 7.92
CA LEU A 18 6.87 17.32 6.87
C LEU A 18 8.09 16.50 7.29
N LYS A 19 8.57 16.71 8.53
CA LYS A 19 9.70 15.94 9.07
C LYS A 19 9.38 14.46 9.16
N ALA A 20 8.20 14.12 9.63
CA ALA A 20 7.72 12.72 9.73
C ALA A 20 7.51 12.09 8.35
N GLY A 21 7.06 12.86 7.35
CA GLY A 21 6.87 12.41 5.97
C GLY A 21 8.16 12.23 5.16
N PHE A 22 9.27 12.87 5.55
CA PHE A 22 10.52 12.82 4.78
C PHE A 22 11.08 11.40 4.57
N PRO A 23 11.18 10.54 5.59
CA PRO A 23 11.63 9.15 5.39
C PRO A 23 10.70 8.35 4.47
N ILE A 24 9.38 8.59 4.57
CA ILE A 24 8.38 7.96 3.71
C ILE A 24 8.61 8.39 2.26
N ALA A 25 8.86 9.69 2.02
CA ALA A 25 9.09 10.25 0.68
C ALA A 25 10.29 9.59 -0.02
N LEU A 26 11.37 9.34 0.71
CA LEU A 26 12.55 8.64 0.16
C LEU A 26 12.20 7.20 -0.26
N GLY A 27 11.46 6.48 0.57
CA GLY A 27 10.98 5.14 0.22
C GLY A 27 10.06 5.16 -1.01
N TYR A 28 9.12 6.09 -1.03
CA TYR A 28 8.16 6.25 -2.14
C TYR A 28 8.83 6.60 -3.45
N LEU A 29 9.85 7.45 -3.44
CA LEU A 29 10.61 7.82 -4.64
C LEU A 29 11.23 6.59 -5.31
N VAL A 30 11.84 5.69 -4.55
CA VAL A 30 12.46 4.47 -5.08
C VAL A 30 11.41 3.52 -5.65
N VAL A 31 10.31 3.32 -4.92
CA VAL A 31 9.23 2.42 -5.33
C VAL A 31 8.53 2.92 -6.59
N SER A 32 8.17 4.20 -6.61
CA SER A 32 7.46 4.80 -7.74
C SER A 32 8.37 4.97 -8.97
N PHE A 33 9.68 5.11 -8.78
CA PHE A 33 10.65 5.03 -9.89
C PHE A 33 10.54 3.67 -10.60
N THR A 34 10.51 2.58 -9.84
CA THR A 34 10.31 1.24 -10.40
C THR A 34 8.97 1.10 -11.10
N PHE A 35 7.90 1.71 -10.55
CA PHE A 35 6.59 1.72 -11.20
C PHE A 35 6.63 2.45 -12.54
N GLY A 36 7.16 3.69 -12.57
CA GLY A 36 7.22 4.50 -13.79
C GLY A 36 7.97 3.79 -14.92
N MET A 37 9.11 3.20 -14.60
CA MET A 37 9.91 2.42 -15.54
C MET A 37 9.13 1.18 -16.05
N THR A 38 8.52 0.40 -15.14
CA THR A 38 7.76 -0.80 -15.51
C THR A 38 6.54 -0.44 -16.37
N ALA A 39 5.87 0.67 -16.08
CA ALA A 39 4.73 1.15 -16.84
C ALA A 39 5.13 1.49 -18.30
N CYS A 40 6.21 2.25 -18.51
CA CYS A 40 6.68 2.58 -19.86
C CYS A 40 7.16 1.35 -20.62
N LEU A 41 7.89 0.44 -19.98
CA LEU A 41 8.27 -0.85 -20.57
C LEU A 41 7.06 -1.70 -20.98
N SER A 42 5.93 -1.50 -20.34
CA SER A 42 4.66 -2.19 -20.64
C SER A 42 3.80 -1.46 -21.67
N GLY A 43 4.30 -0.36 -22.24
CA GLY A 43 3.66 0.40 -23.32
C GLY A 43 2.82 1.60 -22.88
N PHE A 44 2.83 1.95 -21.60
CA PHE A 44 2.20 3.19 -21.11
C PHE A 44 3.06 4.40 -21.48
N THR A 45 2.42 5.51 -21.81
CA THR A 45 3.09 6.78 -21.97
C THR A 45 3.54 7.35 -20.62
N ILE A 46 4.54 8.24 -20.63
CA ILE A 46 4.99 8.94 -19.41
C ILE A 46 3.82 9.66 -18.74
N PHE A 47 2.96 10.30 -19.53
CA PHE A 47 1.78 11.00 -19.01
C PHE A 47 0.82 10.06 -18.29
N GLU A 48 0.49 8.91 -18.88
CA GLU A 48 -0.40 7.90 -18.27
C GLU A 48 0.18 7.35 -16.97
N ALA A 49 1.48 7.02 -16.96
CA ALA A 49 2.15 6.52 -15.76
C ALA A 49 2.13 7.56 -14.62
N VAL A 50 2.48 8.81 -14.93
CA VAL A 50 2.49 9.90 -13.94
C VAL A 50 1.07 10.25 -13.48
N PHE A 51 0.10 10.32 -14.40
CA PHE A 51 -1.30 10.58 -14.05
C PHE A 51 -1.86 9.47 -13.15
N MET A 52 -1.55 8.21 -13.43
CA MET A 52 -1.92 7.08 -12.57
C MET A 52 -1.32 7.22 -11.17
N SER A 53 -0.06 7.62 -11.06
CA SER A 53 0.61 7.83 -9.77
C SER A 53 0.08 9.04 -9.00
N MET A 54 -0.24 10.13 -9.68
CA MET A 54 -0.81 11.33 -9.03
C MET A 54 -2.25 11.12 -8.56
N SER A 55 -3.02 10.32 -9.29
CA SER A 55 -4.42 10.02 -8.93
C SER A 55 -4.57 8.86 -7.95
N ASN A 56 -3.53 8.04 -7.77
CA ASN A 56 -3.63 6.79 -7.03
C ASN A 56 -2.32 6.44 -6.31
N VAL A 57 -2.20 6.81 -5.04
CA VAL A 57 -1.00 6.58 -4.22
C VAL A 57 -1.14 5.24 -3.45
N THR A 58 -1.46 4.14 -4.15
CA THR A 58 -1.76 2.86 -3.48
C THR A 58 -0.72 1.76 -3.71
N SER A 59 0.43 2.04 -4.29
CA SER A 59 1.48 1.05 -4.53
C SER A 59 0.95 -0.30 -5.07
N ALA A 60 0.62 -1.26 -4.21
CA ALA A 60 0.15 -2.59 -4.61
C ALA A 60 -1.09 -2.56 -5.53
N GLY A 61 -2.06 -1.68 -5.24
CA GLY A 61 -3.25 -1.49 -6.07
C GLY A 61 -2.91 -0.94 -7.46
N GLN A 62 -1.95 -0.01 -7.52
CA GLN A 62 -1.49 0.60 -8.76
C GLN A 62 -0.76 -0.41 -9.67
N PHE A 63 0.17 -1.20 -9.12
CA PHE A 63 0.84 -2.28 -9.86
C PHE A 63 -0.13 -3.37 -10.32
N ALA A 64 -1.08 -3.78 -9.45
CA ALA A 64 -2.10 -4.76 -9.83
C ALA A 64 -3.01 -4.23 -10.94
N GLY A 65 -3.45 -2.97 -10.83
CA GLY A 65 -4.26 -2.30 -11.84
C GLY A 65 -3.55 -2.21 -13.18
N MET A 66 -2.29 -1.81 -13.20
CA MET A 66 -1.45 -1.76 -14.39
C MET A 66 -1.37 -3.15 -15.06
N ASN A 67 -1.05 -4.19 -14.30
CA ASN A 67 -0.95 -5.56 -14.84
C ASN A 67 -2.28 -6.04 -15.45
N LEU A 68 -3.41 -5.75 -14.81
CA LEU A 68 -4.73 -6.12 -15.35
C LEU A 68 -5.08 -5.35 -16.61
N LEU A 69 -4.69 -4.08 -16.72
CA LEU A 69 -4.85 -3.28 -17.94
C LEU A 69 -4.05 -3.86 -19.11
N ILE A 70 -2.77 -4.23 -18.86
CA ILE A 70 -1.89 -4.83 -19.88
C ILE A 70 -2.45 -6.16 -20.41
N THR A 71 -3.04 -6.97 -19.53
CA THR A 71 -3.61 -8.27 -19.89
C THR A 71 -4.98 -8.15 -20.59
N GLY A 72 -5.51 -6.93 -20.77
CA GLY A 72 -6.81 -6.71 -21.40
C GLY A 72 -7.99 -7.24 -20.59
N THR A 73 -7.84 -7.31 -19.28
CA THR A 73 -8.88 -7.81 -18.36
C THR A 73 -10.12 -6.91 -18.37
N LYS A 74 -11.30 -7.50 -18.12
CA LYS A 74 -12.56 -6.74 -18.05
C LYS A 74 -12.51 -5.69 -16.95
N TYR A 75 -13.05 -4.50 -17.21
CA TYR A 75 -13.08 -3.39 -16.21
C TYR A 75 -13.74 -3.77 -14.88
N THR A 76 -14.75 -4.64 -14.90
CA THR A 76 -15.39 -5.15 -13.67
C THR A 76 -14.40 -5.91 -12.78
N GLU A 77 -13.56 -6.74 -13.38
CA GLU A 77 -12.52 -7.48 -12.66
C GLU A 77 -11.42 -6.55 -12.13
N LEU A 78 -11.01 -5.58 -12.95
CA LEU A 78 -10.06 -4.54 -12.55
C LEU A 78 -10.58 -3.79 -11.30
N LEU A 79 -11.81 -3.28 -11.34
CA LEU A 79 -12.43 -2.53 -10.25
C LEU A 79 -12.55 -3.40 -8.98
N LEU A 80 -13.00 -4.64 -9.11
CA LEU A 80 -13.12 -5.54 -7.97
C LEU A 80 -11.75 -5.87 -7.36
N THR A 81 -10.76 -6.20 -8.18
CA THR A 81 -9.42 -6.56 -7.70
C THR A 81 -8.75 -5.38 -6.99
N VAL A 82 -8.72 -4.22 -7.63
CA VAL A 82 -8.12 -3.00 -7.04
C VAL A 82 -8.91 -2.56 -5.81
N GLY A 83 -10.25 -2.65 -5.84
CA GLY A 83 -11.11 -2.34 -4.70
C GLY A 83 -10.83 -3.23 -3.49
N ILE A 84 -10.67 -4.54 -3.70
CA ILE A 84 -10.36 -5.48 -2.60
C ILE A 84 -8.94 -5.27 -2.06
N ILE A 85 -7.96 -5.04 -2.91
CA ILE A 85 -6.59 -4.71 -2.48
C ILE A 85 -6.59 -3.45 -1.60
N ASN A 86 -7.41 -2.46 -1.94
CA ASN A 86 -7.47 -1.16 -1.30
C ASN A 86 -8.50 -1.06 -0.15
N ILE A 87 -9.27 -2.12 0.14
CA ILE A 87 -10.25 -2.12 1.25
C ILE A 87 -9.61 -1.80 2.60
N ARG A 88 -8.41 -2.12 2.83
CA ARG A 88 -7.59 -1.75 3.99
C ARG A 88 -7.57 -0.25 4.24
N TYR A 89 -7.60 0.57 3.19
CA TYR A 89 -7.64 2.04 3.34
C TYR A 89 -8.93 2.52 3.98
N LEU A 90 -10.05 1.85 3.71
CA LEU A 90 -11.32 2.12 4.40
C LEU A 90 -11.18 1.88 5.91
N LEU A 91 -10.57 0.76 6.30
CA LEU A 91 -10.36 0.42 7.71
C LEU A 91 -9.40 1.41 8.39
N MET A 92 -8.29 1.75 7.73
CA MET A 92 -7.32 2.72 8.25
C MET A 92 -7.92 4.12 8.38
N SER A 93 -8.67 4.58 7.37
CA SER A 93 -9.36 5.88 7.42
C SER A 93 -10.39 5.92 8.54
N THR A 94 -11.14 4.83 8.74
CA THR A 94 -12.10 4.72 9.85
C THR A 94 -11.40 4.73 11.21
N ALA A 95 -10.27 4.06 11.36
CA ALA A 95 -9.49 4.11 12.59
C ALA A 95 -8.89 5.50 12.82
N LEU A 96 -8.36 6.15 11.78
CA LEU A 96 -7.78 7.48 11.87
C LEU A 96 -8.83 8.55 12.21
N SER A 97 -10.09 8.38 11.74
CA SER A 97 -11.17 9.31 12.03
C SER A 97 -11.46 9.48 13.53
N GLN A 98 -11.13 8.47 14.34
CA GLN A 98 -11.26 8.54 15.80
C GLN A 98 -10.24 9.49 16.46
N LYS A 99 -9.18 9.87 15.74
CA LYS A 99 -8.14 10.81 16.19
C LYS A 99 -8.28 12.21 15.57
N ILE A 100 -9.27 12.42 14.73
CA ILE A 100 -9.54 13.72 14.10
C ILE A 100 -10.30 14.61 15.08
N PRO A 101 -10.01 15.93 15.15
CA PRO A 101 -10.75 16.86 15.98
C PRO A 101 -12.25 16.90 15.63
N LEU A 102 -13.10 16.94 16.65
CA LEU A 102 -14.53 17.12 16.46
C LEU A 102 -14.82 18.44 15.71
N GLY A 103 -15.67 18.36 14.68
CA GLY A 103 -16.04 19.54 13.86
C GLY A 103 -15.10 19.83 12.68
N MET A 104 -14.14 18.93 12.36
CA MET A 104 -13.36 19.09 11.14
C MET A 104 -14.28 19.05 9.90
N PRO A 105 -14.19 20.03 8.99
CA PRO A 105 -14.98 20.06 7.76
C PRO A 105 -14.81 18.83 6.88
N LEU A 106 -15.88 18.36 6.24
CA LEU A 106 -15.86 17.15 5.41
C LEU A 106 -14.81 17.21 4.29
N TYR A 107 -14.63 18.37 3.65
CA TYR A 107 -13.64 18.52 2.59
C TYR A 107 -12.21 18.26 3.07
N GLN A 108 -11.87 18.66 4.32
CA GLN A 108 -10.56 18.35 4.91
C GLN A 108 -10.41 16.85 5.16
N GLN A 109 -11.47 16.20 5.67
CA GLN A 109 -11.46 14.75 5.87
C GLN A 109 -11.28 13.98 4.55
N LEU A 110 -11.93 14.42 3.46
CA LEU A 110 -11.79 13.82 2.13
C LEU A 110 -10.38 13.99 1.56
N ILE A 111 -9.78 15.18 1.71
CA ILE A 111 -8.39 15.41 1.30
C ILE A 111 -7.43 14.53 2.11
N MET A 112 -7.63 14.42 3.42
CA MET A 112 -6.83 13.54 4.26
C MET A 112 -6.99 12.08 3.84
N ALA A 113 -8.21 11.62 3.56
CA ALA A 113 -8.48 10.24 3.16
C ALA A 113 -7.73 9.84 1.89
N PHE A 114 -7.55 10.75 0.93
CA PHE A 114 -6.73 10.53 -0.26
C PHE A 114 -5.26 10.24 0.08
N GLY A 115 -4.72 10.87 1.13
CA GLY A 115 -3.33 10.71 1.56
C GLY A 115 -3.10 9.56 2.56
N VAL A 116 -4.14 8.79 2.93
CA VAL A 116 -3.99 7.66 3.85
C VAL A 116 -3.35 6.49 3.12
N THR A 117 -2.15 6.13 3.56
CA THR A 117 -1.42 4.92 3.16
C THR A 117 -1.00 4.15 4.40
N ASP A 118 -0.41 2.97 4.24
CA ASP A 118 0.05 2.16 5.39
C ASP A 118 1.05 2.94 6.25
N GLU A 119 1.95 3.68 5.62
CA GLU A 119 3.01 4.44 6.27
C GLU A 119 2.46 5.71 6.94
N THR A 120 1.67 6.50 6.20
CA THR A 120 1.11 7.76 6.74
C THR A 120 0.12 7.48 7.87
N PHE A 121 -0.68 6.41 7.76
CA PHE A 121 -1.56 5.94 8.84
C PHE A 121 -0.75 5.55 10.08
N THR A 122 0.31 4.76 9.90
CA THR A 122 1.15 4.29 11.01
C THR A 122 1.76 5.45 11.76
N VAL A 123 2.40 6.38 11.04
CA VAL A 123 3.03 7.56 11.62
C VAL A 123 2.01 8.46 12.32
N ALA A 124 0.91 8.80 11.65
CA ALA A 124 -0.13 9.64 12.25
C ALA A 124 -0.78 9.00 13.48
N SER A 125 -0.88 7.66 13.50
CA SER A 125 -1.48 6.94 14.62
C SER A 125 -0.58 6.89 15.86
N VAL A 126 0.74 6.97 15.69
CA VAL A 126 1.71 6.78 16.77
C VAL A 126 2.28 8.10 17.28
N GLU A 127 2.61 9.05 16.38
CA GLU A 127 3.37 10.25 16.74
C GLU A 127 2.53 11.35 17.36
N VAL A 128 1.22 11.44 17.04
CA VAL A 128 0.35 12.50 17.56
C VAL A 128 -0.86 11.92 18.28
N GLU A 129 -1.30 12.62 19.32
CA GLU A 129 -2.54 12.28 20.02
C GLU A 129 -3.77 12.63 19.18
N THR A 130 -3.75 13.82 18.57
CA THR A 130 -4.82 14.33 17.72
C THR A 130 -4.26 14.66 16.34
N VAL A 131 -4.88 14.10 15.29
CA VAL A 131 -4.45 14.29 13.89
C VAL A 131 -5.14 15.51 13.31
N THR A 132 -4.45 16.65 13.32
CA THR A 132 -4.96 17.89 12.71
C THR A 132 -4.77 17.87 11.19
N PHE A 133 -5.59 18.61 10.46
CA PHE A 133 -5.45 18.77 9.01
C PHE A 133 -4.06 19.29 8.63
N SER A 134 -3.56 20.30 9.37
CA SER A 134 -2.24 20.88 9.12
C SER A 134 -1.10 19.87 9.23
N TYR A 135 -1.10 19.06 10.31
CA TYR A 135 -0.09 18.01 10.49
C TYR A 135 -0.16 16.96 9.38
N PHE A 136 -1.38 16.48 9.07
CA PHE A 136 -1.55 15.43 8.07
C PHE A 136 -1.16 15.91 6.67
N MET A 137 -1.49 17.15 6.31
CA MET A 137 -1.04 17.76 5.05
C MET A 137 0.49 17.85 4.98
N GLY A 138 1.15 18.23 6.08
CA GLY A 138 2.62 18.15 6.15
C GLY A 138 3.14 16.73 5.92
N LEU A 139 2.53 15.75 6.59
CA LEU A 139 2.93 14.35 6.52
C LEU A 139 2.83 13.76 5.10
N ILE A 140 1.79 14.12 4.32
CA ILE A 140 1.59 13.58 2.97
C ILE A 140 2.29 14.38 1.86
N THR A 141 2.67 15.63 2.09
CA THR A 141 3.22 16.50 1.04
C THR A 141 4.48 15.91 0.41
N LEU A 142 5.49 15.58 1.21
CA LEU A 142 6.74 15.02 0.69
C LEU A 142 6.57 13.62 0.10
N PRO A 143 5.84 12.68 0.74
CA PRO A 143 5.54 11.38 0.14
C PRO A 143 4.82 11.48 -1.22
N TYR A 144 3.81 12.35 -1.34
CA TYR A 144 3.09 12.55 -2.59
C TYR A 144 3.99 13.08 -3.71
N LEU A 145 4.83 14.08 -3.39
CA LEU A 145 5.80 14.60 -4.33
C LEU A 145 6.86 13.55 -4.69
N GLY A 146 7.35 12.80 -3.71
CA GLY A 146 8.30 11.71 -3.93
C GLY A 146 7.72 10.62 -4.83
N TRP A 147 6.46 10.24 -4.61
CA TRP A 147 5.75 9.26 -5.43
C TRP A 147 5.59 9.73 -6.87
N SER A 148 5.14 10.95 -7.08
CA SER A 148 4.95 11.53 -8.41
C SER A 148 6.28 11.74 -9.15
N ALA A 149 7.28 12.29 -8.47
CA ALA A 149 8.60 12.52 -9.02
C ALA A 149 9.32 11.21 -9.36
N GLY A 150 9.25 10.21 -8.47
CA GLY A 150 9.85 8.90 -8.73
C GLY A 150 9.26 8.25 -9.98
N THR A 151 7.92 8.26 -10.13
CA THR A 151 7.27 7.76 -11.34
C THR A 151 7.75 8.52 -12.58
N PHE A 152 7.80 9.85 -12.53
CA PHE A 152 8.25 10.66 -13.65
C PHE A 152 9.69 10.32 -14.06
N PHE A 153 10.62 10.30 -13.10
CA PHE A 153 12.02 9.97 -13.41
C PHE A 153 12.19 8.52 -13.86
N GLY A 154 11.46 7.58 -13.27
CA GLY A 154 11.45 6.18 -13.71
C GLY A 154 10.95 6.02 -15.14
N SER A 155 9.89 6.74 -15.51
CA SER A 155 9.34 6.74 -16.86
C SER A 155 10.29 7.32 -17.91
N LEU A 156 11.13 8.30 -17.55
CA LEU A 156 12.13 8.85 -18.43
C LEU A 156 13.30 7.88 -18.68
N MET A 157 13.57 6.98 -17.75
CA MET A 157 14.71 6.06 -17.84
C MET A 157 14.48 4.90 -18.81
N ASP A 158 13.27 4.65 -19.26
CA ASP A 158 12.95 3.59 -20.21
C ASP A 158 13.86 3.62 -21.47
N ASN A 159 14.09 4.78 -22.02
CA ASN A 159 14.92 4.97 -23.21
C ASN A 159 16.45 4.88 -22.96
N PHE A 160 16.89 4.94 -21.71
CA PHE A 160 18.30 4.97 -21.32
C PHE A 160 18.82 3.66 -20.74
N LEU A 161 17.91 2.74 -20.36
CA LEU A 161 18.27 1.51 -19.69
C LEU A 161 18.56 0.37 -20.67
N SER A 162 19.70 -0.28 -20.46
CA SER A 162 19.99 -1.52 -21.17
C SER A 162 19.00 -2.64 -20.76
N PRO A 163 18.78 -3.67 -21.62
CA PRO A 163 17.92 -4.80 -21.29
C PRO A 163 18.25 -5.48 -19.96
N SER A 164 19.52 -5.53 -19.59
CA SER A 164 19.99 -6.07 -18.30
C SER A 164 19.52 -5.22 -17.11
N MET A 165 19.52 -3.88 -17.23
CA MET A 165 19.04 -2.99 -16.19
C MET A 165 17.51 -3.05 -16.06
N GLN A 166 16.80 -3.20 -17.19
CA GLN A 166 15.34 -3.39 -17.19
C GLN A 166 14.94 -4.66 -16.43
N SER A 167 15.65 -5.77 -16.66
CA SER A 167 15.43 -7.02 -15.89
C SER A 167 15.72 -6.85 -14.40
N SER A 168 16.76 -6.07 -14.05
CA SER A 168 17.11 -5.79 -12.66
C SER A 168 16.04 -4.96 -11.96
N ALA A 169 15.41 -4.04 -12.67
CA ALA A 169 14.32 -3.23 -12.14
C ALA A 169 13.06 -4.06 -11.83
N ALA A 170 12.72 -5.03 -12.67
CA ALA A 170 11.64 -5.97 -12.38
C ALA A 170 11.91 -6.76 -11.09
N ILE A 171 13.18 -7.14 -10.83
CA ILE A 171 13.57 -7.80 -9.57
C ILE A 171 13.39 -6.86 -8.37
N ALA A 172 13.73 -5.57 -8.51
CA ALA A 172 13.58 -4.57 -7.45
C ALA A 172 12.12 -4.45 -6.96
N LEU A 173 11.15 -4.57 -7.87
CA LEU A 173 9.72 -4.61 -7.52
C LEU A 173 9.41 -5.78 -6.57
N TYR A 174 9.86 -6.98 -6.87
CA TYR A 174 9.65 -8.14 -6.00
C TYR A 174 10.35 -7.97 -4.64
N CYS A 175 11.57 -7.43 -4.64
CA CYS A 175 12.30 -7.13 -3.41
C CYS A 175 11.54 -6.14 -2.52
N MET A 176 10.88 -5.14 -3.10
CA MET A 176 10.04 -4.21 -2.36
C MET A 176 8.87 -4.93 -1.66
N PHE A 177 8.12 -5.78 -2.38
CA PHE A 177 7.02 -6.53 -1.75
C PHE A 177 7.52 -7.47 -0.64
N ILE A 178 8.67 -8.10 -0.83
CA ILE A 178 9.31 -8.91 0.21
C ILE A 178 9.68 -8.05 1.42
N ALA A 179 10.23 -6.86 1.20
CA ALA A 179 10.59 -5.93 2.27
C ALA A 179 9.37 -5.43 3.08
N LEU A 180 8.21 -5.34 2.46
CA LEU A 180 6.96 -4.98 3.16
C LEU A 180 6.39 -6.15 3.98
N VAL A 181 6.49 -7.37 3.47
CA VAL A 181 5.83 -8.55 4.08
C VAL A 181 6.70 -9.20 5.16
N VAL A 182 8.02 -9.26 4.96
CA VAL A 182 8.93 -10.00 5.86
C VAL A 182 9.03 -9.42 7.27
N PRO A 183 9.13 -8.09 7.50
CA PRO A 183 9.22 -7.56 8.86
C PRO A 183 8.00 -7.91 9.73
N PRO A 184 6.73 -7.69 9.31
CA PRO A 184 5.57 -8.12 10.08
C PRO A 184 5.55 -9.64 10.36
N MET A 185 5.97 -10.47 9.39
CA MET A 185 6.05 -11.93 9.58
C MET A 185 7.05 -12.33 10.66
N LYS A 186 8.15 -11.60 10.84
CA LYS A 186 9.15 -11.88 11.89
C LYS A 186 8.60 -11.61 13.27
N HIS A 187 7.81 -10.54 13.43
CA HIS A 187 7.31 -10.10 14.73
C HIS A 187 5.99 -10.76 15.13
N GLN A 188 5.16 -11.22 14.19
CA GLN A 188 3.83 -11.76 14.46
C GLN A 188 3.61 -13.12 13.80
N ALA A 189 3.52 -14.17 14.63
CA ALA A 189 3.29 -15.53 14.16
C ALA A 189 1.93 -15.72 13.44
N SER A 190 0.92 -14.92 13.79
CA SER A 190 -0.39 -14.92 13.11
C SER A 190 -0.24 -14.45 11.66
N ILE A 191 0.44 -13.32 11.42
CA ILE A 191 0.69 -12.79 10.07
C ILE A 191 1.47 -13.81 9.24
N ARG A 192 2.52 -14.39 9.80
CA ARG A 192 3.33 -15.41 9.10
C ARG A 192 2.47 -16.57 8.59
N LYS A 193 1.54 -17.09 9.41
CA LYS A 193 0.67 -18.19 9.02
C LYS A 193 -0.33 -17.77 7.93
N VAL A 194 -0.91 -16.59 8.03
CA VAL A 194 -1.83 -16.04 7.01
C VAL A 194 -1.10 -15.92 5.67
N VAL A 195 0.11 -15.36 5.67
CA VAL A 195 0.91 -15.21 4.45
C VAL A 195 1.20 -16.56 3.80
N PHE A 196 1.68 -17.56 4.59
CA PHE A 196 1.94 -18.89 4.04
C PHE A 196 0.69 -19.57 3.50
N VAL A 197 -0.45 -19.47 4.19
CA VAL A 197 -1.72 -20.02 3.71
C VAL A 197 -2.15 -19.36 2.40
N THR A 198 -2.09 -18.03 2.31
CA THR A 198 -2.44 -17.29 1.10
C THR A 198 -1.51 -17.64 -0.07
N MET A 199 -0.20 -17.73 0.18
CA MET A 199 0.77 -18.14 -0.83
C MET A 199 0.51 -19.58 -1.31
N PHE A 200 0.23 -20.50 -0.40
CA PHE A 200 -0.08 -21.89 -0.73
C PHE A 200 -1.34 -21.99 -1.58
N ILE A 201 -2.41 -21.28 -1.22
CA ILE A 201 -3.65 -21.23 -1.99
C ILE A 201 -3.36 -20.70 -3.41
N ARG A 202 -2.61 -19.60 -3.51
CA ARG A 202 -2.28 -19.01 -4.81
C ARG A 202 -1.45 -19.96 -5.67
N LEU A 203 -0.49 -20.67 -5.06
CA LEU A 203 0.32 -21.67 -5.75
C LEU A 203 -0.53 -22.85 -6.24
N MET A 204 -1.45 -23.35 -5.41
CA MET A 204 -2.39 -24.40 -5.82
C MET A 204 -3.27 -23.96 -6.98
N MET A 205 -3.73 -22.71 -6.97
CA MET A 205 -4.53 -22.15 -8.09
C MET A 205 -3.72 -22.04 -9.39
N LEU A 206 -2.42 -21.88 -9.33
CA LEU A 206 -1.55 -21.85 -10.51
C LEU A 206 -1.26 -23.23 -11.07
N ILE A 207 -1.14 -24.25 -10.21
CA ILE A 207 -0.74 -25.62 -10.60
C ILE A 207 -1.93 -26.43 -11.06
N LEU A 208 -3.13 -26.22 -10.49
CA LEU A 208 -4.30 -27.02 -10.80
C LEU A 208 -4.92 -26.58 -12.14
N PRO A 209 -4.99 -27.46 -13.14
CA PRO A 209 -5.43 -27.11 -14.51
C PRO A 209 -6.86 -26.56 -14.57
N ILE A 210 -7.75 -27.03 -13.69
CA ILE A 210 -9.15 -26.61 -13.64
C ILE A 210 -9.26 -25.18 -13.10
N VAL A 211 -8.41 -24.82 -12.14
CA VAL A 211 -8.45 -23.52 -11.44
C VAL A 211 -7.62 -22.47 -12.18
N ASN A 212 -6.63 -22.88 -12.95
CA ASN A 212 -5.79 -21.99 -13.75
C ASN A 212 -6.57 -21.25 -14.88
N GLN A 213 -7.79 -21.69 -15.19
CA GLN A 213 -8.69 -20.99 -16.11
C GLN A 213 -9.32 -19.73 -15.47
N ILE A 214 -9.24 -19.58 -14.13
CA ILE A 214 -9.70 -18.38 -13.45
C ILE A 214 -8.72 -17.25 -13.75
N SER A 215 -9.24 -16.10 -14.14
CA SER A 215 -8.40 -14.94 -14.44
C SER A 215 -7.54 -14.53 -13.23
N SER A 216 -6.41 -13.89 -13.49
CA SER A 216 -5.44 -13.52 -12.47
C SER A 216 -6.05 -12.67 -11.35
N GLY A 217 -6.94 -11.72 -11.68
CA GLY A 217 -7.60 -10.85 -10.70
C GLY A 217 -8.50 -11.63 -9.75
N TYR A 218 -9.39 -12.47 -10.25
CA TYR A 218 -10.25 -13.29 -9.39
C TYR A 218 -9.46 -14.27 -8.52
N SER A 219 -8.36 -14.80 -9.02
CA SER A 219 -7.47 -15.66 -8.23
C SER A 219 -6.86 -14.92 -7.05
N ILE A 220 -6.47 -13.65 -7.23
CA ILE A 220 -5.94 -12.80 -6.14
C ILE A 220 -7.02 -12.54 -5.10
N ILE A 221 -8.24 -12.21 -5.55
CA ILE A 221 -9.41 -11.98 -4.67
C ILE A 221 -9.69 -13.21 -3.80
N ILE A 222 -9.81 -14.37 -4.43
CA ILE A 222 -10.11 -15.63 -3.72
C ILE A 222 -9.03 -15.93 -2.67
N ALA A 223 -7.75 -15.86 -3.07
CA ALA A 223 -6.64 -16.14 -2.16
C ALA A 223 -6.60 -15.13 -0.99
N ALA A 224 -6.86 -13.85 -1.24
CA ALA A 224 -6.90 -12.81 -0.22
C ALA A 224 -8.07 -13.02 0.77
N CYS A 225 -9.27 -13.30 0.26
CA CYS A 225 -10.45 -13.55 1.09
C CYS A 225 -10.27 -14.79 1.99
N ILE A 226 -9.78 -15.90 1.44
CA ILE A 226 -9.52 -17.10 2.24
C ILE A 226 -8.43 -16.86 3.29
N GLY A 227 -7.36 -16.16 2.92
CA GLY A 227 -6.30 -15.79 3.87
C GLY A 227 -6.81 -14.91 5.00
N ALA A 228 -7.64 -13.91 4.69
CA ALA A 228 -8.25 -13.02 5.68
C ALA A 228 -9.21 -13.77 6.62
N LEU A 229 -10.07 -14.63 6.08
CA LEU A 229 -10.98 -15.47 6.87
C LEU A 229 -10.22 -16.41 7.80
N TYR A 230 -9.15 -17.02 7.31
CA TYR A 230 -8.28 -17.86 8.15
C TYR A 230 -7.65 -17.07 9.30
N GLY A 231 -7.14 -15.86 9.02
CA GLY A 231 -6.58 -14.96 10.02
C GLY A 231 -7.61 -14.60 11.09
N ALA A 232 -8.78 -14.13 10.67
CA ALA A 232 -9.88 -13.75 11.57
C ALA A 232 -10.36 -14.92 12.45
N TYR A 233 -10.50 -16.11 11.87
CA TYR A 233 -10.88 -17.32 12.62
C TYR A 233 -9.85 -17.66 13.71
N ARG A 234 -8.58 -17.60 13.40
CA ARG A 234 -7.52 -17.87 14.38
C ARG A 234 -7.44 -16.86 15.50
N ASP A 235 -7.53 -15.57 15.18
CA ASP A 235 -7.52 -14.52 16.21
C ASP A 235 -8.72 -14.64 17.15
N SER A 236 -9.89 -14.98 16.61
CA SER A 236 -11.09 -15.24 17.39
C SER A 236 -10.92 -16.44 18.35
N LYS A 237 -10.27 -17.51 17.88
CA LYS A 237 -10.00 -18.70 18.69
C LYS A 237 -9.00 -18.39 19.81
N GLN A 238 -7.92 -17.69 19.51
CA GLN A 238 -6.89 -17.34 20.48
C GLN A 238 -7.43 -16.43 21.59
N LYS A 239 -8.33 -15.49 21.28
CA LYS A 239 -9.00 -14.65 22.28
C LYS A 239 -9.93 -15.45 23.19
N ARG A 240 -10.57 -16.53 22.70
CA ARG A 240 -11.45 -17.40 23.51
C ARG A 240 -10.68 -18.32 24.46
N GLU A 241 -9.43 -18.67 24.14
CA GLU A 241 -8.57 -19.52 24.99
C GLU A 241 -7.89 -18.73 26.12
N VAL A 242 -7.95 -17.38 26.10
CA VAL A 242 -7.35 -16.49 27.10
C VAL A 242 -8.40 -15.94 28.10
N ILE A 243 -9.69 -16.17 27.85
CA ILE A 243 -10.81 -15.85 28.77
C ILE A 243 -11.21 -17.10 29.51
#